data_e92e9442684a34b0ad2f995ea66208fa
#
_entry.id   e92e9442684a34b0ad2f995ea66208fa
#
_cell.length_a   1.000
_cell.length_b   1.000
_cell.length_c   1.000
_cell.angle_alpha   90.00
_cell.angle_beta   90.00
_cell.angle_gamma   90.00
#
_symmetry.space_group_name_H-M   'P 1'
#
loop_
_entity.id
_entity.type
_entity.pdbx_description
1 polymer ?
#
loop_
_entity_poly.entity_id
_entity_poly.type
_entity_poly.pdbx_seq_one_letter_code
_entity_poly.pdbx_strand_id
1 'polypeptide(L)'
;PMARKFLYIIAGLVVLVFAGLLALRIWSDDLTEMAFVPKAQFTPQPALETNAYSAMDMWIARPGLGAGDPARWMPPGQGAGDKPLSVAVFFVHPTSYLEKDAWNAPIDEKVSRERAELFTRVMASPFNASLDLWAPRYRQAAFGAFLTDAPEAARAIDIAYGDVERAFDQFAATIDPREPIVLVGHSQGAFHLKRLMRDR
;
A
#
# COMPACT_ATOMS: atom_id res chain seq x y z
N PRO A 1 50.38 11.56 30.34
CA PRO A 1 49.07 11.86 30.99
C PRO A 1 47.97 12.25 29.99
N MET A 2 48.27 13.06 28.95
CA MET A 2 47.24 13.54 27.99
C MET A 2 46.69 12.40 27.08
N ALA A 3 47.55 11.58 26.48
CA ALA A 3 47.15 10.50 25.61
C ALA A 3 46.24 9.47 26.32
N ARG A 4 46.51 9.19 27.59
CA ARG A 4 45.66 8.25 28.36
C ARG A 4 44.27 8.86 28.65
N LYS A 5 44.18 10.15 28.95
CA LYS A 5 42.89 10.83 29.10
C LYS A 5 42.10 10.84 27.79
N PHE A 6 42.76 11.10 26.67
CA PHE A 6 42.16 11.10 25.35
C PHE A 6 41.60 9.71 24.99
N LEU A 7 42.39 8.62 25.25
CA LEU A 7 41.90 7.25 25.02
C LEU A 7 40.68 6.89 25.88
N TYR A 8 40.63 7.35 27.15
CA TYR A 8 39.43 7.13 27.97
C TYR A 8 38.21 7.88 27.47
N ILE A 9 38.38 9.10 26.93
CA ILE A 9 37.27 9.86 26.34
C ILE A 9 36.77 9.11 25.10
N ILE A 10 37.65 8.65 24.21
CA ILE A 10 37.28 7.88 23.04
C ILE A 10 36.57 6.58 23.45
N ALA A 11 37.12 5.83 24.39
CA ALA A 11 36.50 4.60 24.88
C ALA A 11 35.13 4.87 25.48
N GLY A 12 34.98 5.94 26.25
CA GLY A 12 33.68 6.37 26.79
C GLY A 12 32.66 6.72 25.71
N LEU A 13 33.08 7.44 24.66
CA LEU A 13 32.23 7.75 23.51
C LEU A 13 31.78 6.49 22.75
N VAL A 14 32.71 5.56 22.53
CA VAL A 14 32.41 4.29 21.89
C VAL A 14 31.39 3.49 22.69
N VAL A 15 31.59 3.38 24.01
CA VAL A 15 30.64 2.69 24.90
C VAL A 15 29.28 3.39 24.86
N LEU A 16 29.23 4.72 24.88
CA LEU A 16 27.98 5.48 24.80
C LEU A 16 27.22 5.26 23.49
N VAL A 17 27.96 5.22 22.36
CA VAL A 17 27.38 4.92 21.05
C VAL A 17 26.78 3.49 21.05
N PHE A 18 27.54 2.50 21.53
CA PHE A 18 27.04 1.13 21.58
C PHE A 18 25.85 0.96 22.53
N ALA A 19 25.88 1.64 23.68
CA ALA A 19 24.74 1.66 24.60
C ALA A 19 23.50 2.32 23.97
N GLY A 20 23.69 3.41 23.23
CA GLY A 20 22.61 4.08 22.48
C GLY A 20 22.03 3.18 21.38
N LEU A 21 22.88 2.52 20.59
CA LEU A 21 22.44 1.57 19.56
C LEU A 21 21.71 0.37 20.16
N LEU A 22 22.19 -0.14 21.30
CA LEU A 22 21.51 -1.24 22.00
C LEU A 22 20.15 -0.79 22.54
N ALA A 23 20.07 0.40 23.13
CA ALA A 23 18.83 0.97 23.59
C ALA A 23 17.82 1.14 22.44
N LEU A 24 18.24 1.70 21.31
CA LEU A 24 17.40 1.83 20.11
C LEU A 24 16.93 0.46 19.61
N ARG A 25 17.78 -0.56 19.65
CA ARG A 25 17.41 -1.92 19.25
C ARG A 25 16.39 -2.55 20.20
N ILE A 26 16.54 -2.37 21.51
CA ILE A 26 15.64 -2.94 22.52
C ILE A 26 14.24 -2.29 22.41
N TRP A 27 14.19 -0.99 22.18
CA TRP A 27 12.93 -0.23 22.11
C TRP A 27 12.45 0.10 20.70
N SER A 28 13.07 -0.52 19.67
CA SER A 28 12.72 -0.24 18.26
C SER A 28 11.24 -0.44 17.97
N ASP A 29 10.65 -1.51 18.51
CA ASP A 29 9.25 -1.85 18.26
C ASP A 29 8.32 -0.85 18.95
N ASP A 30 8.56 -0.56 20.24
CA ASP A 30 7.79 0.44 21.00
C ASP A 30 7.89 1.83 20.37
N LEU A 31 9.08 2.22 19.90
CA LEU A 31 9.30 3.51 19.24
C LEU A 31 8.57 3.57 17.88
N THR A 32 8.59 2.47 17.14
CA THR A 32 7.90 2.37 15.85
C THR A 32 6.39 2.40 16.04
N GLU A 33 5.87 1.65 17.00
CA GLU A 33 4.46 1.70 17.36
C GLU A 33 4.04 3.11 17.79
N MET A 34 4.79 3.74 18.69
CA MET A 34 4.52 5.12 19.13
C MET A 34 4.57 6.14 17.99
N ALA A 35 5.43 5.92 16.98
CA ALA A 35 5.60 6.82 15.85
C ALA A 35 4.44 6.70 14.85
N PHE A 36 3.90 5.49 14.61
CA PHE A 36 3.00 5.22 13.48
C PHE A 36 1.59 4.79 13.87
N VAL A 37 1.37 4.22 15.06
CA VAL A 37 0.03 3.78 15.46
C VAL A 37 -0.87 4.97 15.74
N PRO A 38 -2.05 5.05 15.09
CA PRO A 38 -3.02 6.10 15.35
C PRO A 38 -3.47 6.11 16.82
N LYS A 39 -3.51 7.29 17.43
CA LYS A 39 -4.03 7.49 18.80
C LYS A 39 -5.47 7.99 18.81
N ALA A 40 -6.00 8.33 17.63
CA ALA A 40 -7.37 8.76 17.49
C ALA A 40 -8.34 7.60 17.77
N GLN A 41 -9.52 7.92 18.29
CA GLN A 41 -10.60 6.95 18.36
C GLN A 41 -10.96 6.50 16.93
N PHE A 42 -11.27 5.21 16.80
CA PHE A 42 -11.73 4.70 15.52
C PHE A 42 -13.08 5.31 15.15
N THR A 43 -13.08 6.07 14.07
CA THR A 43 -14.29 6.63 13.48
C THR A 43 -14.49 5.96 12.12
N PRO A 44 -15.54 5.15 11.93
CA PRO A 44 -15.84 4.58 10.63
C PRO A 44 -16.04 5.69 9.61
N GLN A 45 -15.34 5.59 8.48
CA GLN A 45 -15.61 6.50 7.37
C GLN A 45 -16.94 6.14 6.70
N PRO A 46 -17.61 7.10 6.04
CA PRO A 46 -18.82 6.84 5.29
C PRO A 46 -18.66 5.64 4.36
N ALA A 47 -19.65 4.76 4.33
CA ALA A 47 -19.62 3.63 3.42
C ALA A 47 -19.60 4.15 1.97
N LEU A 48 -18.77 3.51 1.13
CA LEU A 48 -18.83 3.77 -0.31
C LEU A 48 -20.19 3.26 -0.85
N GLU A 49 -20.71 3.95 -1.85
CA GLU A 49 -21.91 3.49 -2.57
C GLU A 49 -21.70 2.09 -3.15
N THR A 50 -22.77 1.33 -3.28
CA THR A 50 -22.73 -0.06 -3.78
C THR A 50 -22.07 -0.17 -5.15
N ASN A 51 -22.28 0.84 -6.01
CA ASN A 51 -21.74 0.91 -7.36
C ASN A 51 -20.53 1.84 -7.49
N ALA A 52 -19.86 2.20 -6.40
CA ALA A 52 -18.75 3.16 -6.42
C ALA A 52 -17.68 2.78 -7.46
N TYR A 53 -17.34 1.52 -7.56
CA TYR A 53 -16.32 1.05 -8.51
C TYR A 53 -16.77 0.99 -9.97
N SER A 54 -18.01 1.36 -10.30
CA SER A 54 -18.40 1.63 -11.69
C SER A 54 -17.79 2.95 -12.21
N ALA A 55 -17.50 3.90 -11.31
CA ALA A 55 -16.92 5.19 -11.63
C ALA A 55 -15.42 5.11 -11.94
N MET A 56 -14.97 5.86 -12.95
CA MET A 56 -13.57 5.85 -13.40
C MET A 56 -12.59 6.40 -12.36
N ASP A 57 -13.01 7.37 -11.57
CA ASP A 57 -12.20 8.03 -10.56
C ASP A 57 -11.94 7.17 -9.30
N MET A 58 -12.65 6.05 -9.19
CA MET A 58 -12.37 5.03 -8.15
C MET A 58 -11.21 4.11 -8.52
N TRP A 59 -10.55 4.34 -9.64
CA TRP A 59 -9.43 3.55 -10.11
C TRP A 59 -8.18 4.41 -10.28
N ILE A 60 -7.04 3.87 -9.88
CA ILE A 60 -5.73 4.43 -10.16
C ILE A 60 -5.29 4.04 -11.57
N ALA A 61 -5.56 2.79 -11.94
CA ALA A 61 -5.32 2.25 -13.28
C ALA A 61 -6.50 1.41 -13.72
N ARG A 62 -6.93 1.58 -14.98
CA ARG A 62 -7.88 0.69 -15.66
C ARG A 62 -7.95 1.03 -17.14
N PRO A 63 -8.44 0.10 -18.00
CA PRO A 63 -8.73 0.42 -19.39
C PRO A 63 -9.60 1.69 -19.54
N GLY A 64 -9.22 2.57 -20.43
CA GLY A 64 -9.96 3.81 -20.70
C GLY A 64 -9.46 5.08 -19.99
N LEU A 65 -8.52 4.99 -19.03
CA LEU A 65 -7.91 6.17 -18.41
C LEU A 65 -6.93 6.93 -19.32
N GLY A 66 -6.51 6.32 -20.42
CA GLY A 66 -5.65 6.96 -21.42
C GLY A 66 -4.25 7.30 -20.90
N ALA A 67 -3.72 8.46 -21.32
CA ALA A 67 -2.36 8.89 -20.97
C ALA A 67 -2.13 9.15 -19.48
N GLY A 68 -3.19 9.28 -18.69
CA GLY A 68 -3.12 9.46 -17.24
C GLY A 68 -2.94 8.16 -16.44
N ASP A 69 -2.99 6.99 -17.08
CA ASP A 69 -2.86 5.71 -16.42
C ASP A 69 -1.41 5.44 -15.97
N PRO A 70 -1.11 5.46 -14.65
CA PRO A 70 0.26 5.28 -14.17
C PRO A 70 0.80 3.87 -14.47
N ALA A 71 -0.05 2.86 -14.61
CA ALA A 71 0.38 1.50 -14.94
C ALA A 71 0.89 1.37 -16.39
N ARG A 72 0.61 2.33 -17.26
CA ARG A 72 1.12 2.38 -18.65
C ARG A 72 2.51 3.01 -18.76
N TRP A 73 3.08 3.43 -17.65
CA TRP A 73 4.41 4.01 -17.65
C TRP A 73 5.46 3.01 -18.17
N MET A 74 6.40 3.54 -18.96
CA MET A 74 7.54 2.80 -19.49
C MET A 74 8.83 3.54 -19.17
N PRO A 75 9.92 2.83 -18.84
CA PRO A 75 11.24 3.45 -18.73
C PRO A 75 11.67 4.11 -20.03
N PRO A 76 12.41 5.22 -20.00
CA PRO A 76 12.94 5.85 -21.20
C PRO A 76 13.74 4.85 -22.05
N GLY A 77 13.47 4.84 -23.36
CA GLY A 77 14.14 3.95 -24.33
C GLY A 77 13.59 2.53 -24.42
N GLN A 78 12.58 2.20 -23.63
CA GLN A 78 11.83 0.94 -23.78
C GLN A 78 10.50 1.21 -24.50
N GLY A 79 10.15 0.36 -25.48
CA GLY A 79 8.86 0.35 -26.14
C GLY A 79 7.91 -0.68 -25.49
N ALA A 80 6.61 -0.52 -25.71
CA ALA A 80 5.67 -1.60 -25.41
C ALA A 80 6.09 -2.88 -26.16
N GLY A 81 6.00 -4.03 -25.50
CA GLY A 81 6.32 -5.31 -26.13
C GLY A 81 5.46 -5.56 -27.38
N ASP A 82 5.99 -6.35 -28.31
CA ASP A 82 5.40 -6.55 -29.64
C ASP A 82 4.01 -7.19 -29.62
N LYS A 83 3.61 -7.84 -28.53
CA LYS A 83 2.31 -8.50 -28.40
C LYS A 83 1.69 -8.29 -27.03
N PRO A 84 0.44 -7.78 -26.96
CA PRO A 84 -0.32 -7.75 -25.72
C PRO A 84 -0.52 -9.18 -25.16
N LEU A 85 -0.53 -9.29 -23.84
CA LEU A 85 -0.90 -10.52 -23.15
C LEU A 85 -2.41 -10.56 -22.93
N SER A 86 -3.02 -11.67 -23.31
CA SER A 86 -4.44 -11.96 -23.00
C SER A 86 -4.58 -12.47 -21.57
N VAL A 87 -4.38 -11.58 -20.62
CA VAL A 87 -4.58 -11.80 -19.19
C VAL A 87 -5.15 -10.54 -18.56
N ALA A 88 -6.06 -10.67 -17.64
CA ALA A 88 -6.55 -9.56 -16.84
C ALA A 88 -5.73 -9.45 -15.54
N VAL A 89 -5.23 -8.28 -15.22
CA VAL A 89 -4.39 -8.04 -14.04
C VAL A 89 -5.15 -7.18 -13.03
N PHE A 90 -5.28 -7.68 -11.80
CA PHE A 90 -5.82 -6.93 -10.68
C PHE A 90 -4.69 -6.62 -9.70
N PHE A 91 -4.28 -5.37 -9.64
CA PHE A 91 -3.19 -4.88 -8.79
C PHE A 91 -3.71 -4.14 -7.58
N VAL A 92 -3.29 -4.53 -6.38
CA VAL A 92 -3.59 -3.82 -5.14
C VAL A 92 -2.31 -3.23 -4.56
N HIS A 93 -2.26 -1.90 -4.50
CA HIS A 93 -1.07 -1.16 -4.05
C HIS A 93 -0.80 -1.33 -2.55
N PRO A 94 0.47 -1.15 -2.09
CA PRO A 94 0.81 -1.15 -0.68
C PRO A 94 0.24 0.06 0.06
N THR A 95 0.40 0.07 1.38
CA THR A 95 0.04 1.23 2.21
C THR A 95 0.75 2.48 1.71
N SER A 96 -0.04 3.46 1.31
CA SER A 96 0.43 4.79 0.91
C SER A 96 0.05 5.87 1.92
N TYR A 97 -0.84 5.58 2.86
CA TYR A 97 -1.23 6.44 3.95
C TYR A 97 -0.34 6.19 5.18
N LEU A 98 0.57 7.13 5.44
CA LEU A 98 1.58 7.04 6.51
C LEU A 98 1.23 7.94 7.71
N GLU A 99 0.17 8.72 7.59
CA GLU A 99 -0.32 9.57 8.67
C GLU A 99 -0.93 8.71 9.79
N LYS A 100 -1.05 9.30 10.99
CA LYS A 100 -1.57 8.64 12.19
C LYS A 100 -2.74 9.37 12.85
N ASP A 101 -3.34 10.26 12.12
CA ASP A 101 -4.52 11.03 12.54
C ASP A 101 -5.83 10.27 12.34
N ALA A 102 -5.83 9.23 11.51
CA ALA A 102 -6.96 8.32 11.32
C ALA A 102 -6.50 6.87 11.12
N TRP A 103 -7.39 5.92 11.39
CA TRP A 103 -7.14 4.49 11.19
C TRP A 103 -7.27 4.03 9.74
N ASN A 104 -8.06 4.76 8.93
CA ASN A 104 -8.18 4.56 7.49
C ASN A 104 -7.94 5.87 6.75
N ALA A 105 -7.26 5.81 5.62
CA ALA A 105 -7.15 6.94 4.72
C ALA A 105 -8.52 7.37 4.19
N PRO A 106 -8.87 8.66 4.22
CA PRO A 106 -9.97 9.14 3.40
C PRO A 106 -9.73 8.81 1.92
N ILE A 107 -10.80 8.44 1.20
CA ILE A 107 -10.68 8.01 -0.21
C ILE A 107 -10.12 9.12 -1.14
N ASP A 108 -10.30 10.37 -0.74
CA ASP A 108 -9.87 11.58 -1.46
C ASP A 108 -8.60 12.22 -0.88
N GLU A 109 -7.93 11.56 0.11
CA GLU A 109 -6.70 12.09 0.69
C GLU A 109 -5.62 12.17 -0.40
N LYS A 110 -5.14 13.40 -0.63
CA LYS A 110 -4.34 13.75 -1.81
C LYS A 110 -2.96 13.11 -1.77
N VAL A 111 -2.27 13.19 -0.63
CA VAL A 111 -0.86 12.76 -0.52
C VAL A 111 -0.74 11.25 -0.63
N SER A 112 -1.65 10.51 0.02
CA SER A 112 -1.67 9.05 -0.11
C SER A 112 -2.07 8.61 -1.52
N ARG A 113 -2.96 9.35 -2.19
CA ARG A 113 -3.33 9.10 -3.58
C ARG A 113 -2.14 9.27 -4.51
N GLU A 114 -1.43 10.38 -4.43
CA GLU A 114 -0.23 10.63 -5.25
C GLU A 114 0.84 9.54 -5.03
N ARG A 115 1.00 9.09 -3.79
CA ARG A 115 1.91 7.99 -3.45
C ARG A 115 1.42 6.64 -3.99
N ALA A 116 0.11 6.37 -3.94
CA ALA A 116 -0.49 5.16 -4.53
C ALA A 116 -0.34 5.13 -6.06
N GLU A 117 -0.48 6.28 -6.73
CA GLU A 117 -0.21 6.43 -8.15
C GLU A 117 1.26 6.15 -8.48
N LEU A 118 2.20 6.65 -7.66
CA LEU A 118 3.63 6.34 -7.80
C LEU A 118 3.90 4.84 -7.61
N PHE A 119 3.30 4.21 -6.60
CA PHE A 119 3.44 2.77 -6.37
C PHE A 119 2.86 1.96 -7.54
N THR A 120 1.71 2.35 -8.06
CA THR A 120 1.14 1.71 -9.25
C THR A 120 2.05 1.86 -10.46
N ARG A 121 2.63 3.05 -10.68
CA ARG A 121 3.61 3.29 -11.73
C ARG A 121 4.81 2.36 -11.65
N VAL A 122 5.35 2.15 -10.45
CA VAL A 122 6.59 1.37 -10.27
C VAL A 122 6.32 -0.13 -10.21
N MET A 123 5.21 -0.54 -9.59
CA MET A 123 4.95 -1.95 -9.25
C MET A 123 3.98 -2.64 -10.20
N ALA A 124 3.04 -1.90 -10.82
CA ALA A 124 2.09 -2.46 -11.78
C ALA A 124 2.58 -2.37 -13.23
N SER A 125 3.39 -1.38 -13.58
CA SER A 125 3.89 -1.23 -14.95
C SER A 125 4.67 -2.42 -15.50
N PRO A 126 5.35 -3.28 -14.72
CA PRO A 126 5.90 -4.54 -15.24
C PRO A 126 4.87 -5.46 -15.88
N PHE A 127 3.59 -5.26 -15.58
CA PHE A 127 2.47 -6.03 -16.14
C PHE A 127 1.75 -5.29 -17.29
N ASN A 128 2.27 -4.17 -17.78
CA ASN A 128 1.63 -3.31 -18.76
C ASN A 128 1.51 -3.92 -20.17
N ALA A 129 2.11 -5.10 -20.41
CA ALA A 129 1.82 -5.90 -21.60
C ALA A 129 0.38 -6.43 -21.61
N SER A 130 -0.30 -6.53 -20.45
CA SER A 130 -1.74 -6.73 -20.38
C SER A 130 -2.46 -5.42 -20.75
N LEU A 131 -3.49 -5.50 -21.59
CA LEU A 131 -4.38 -4.37 -21.87
C LEU A 131 -5.43 -4.19 -20.78
N ASP A 132 -5.73 -5.24 -20.01
CA ASP A 132 -6.68 -5.29 -18.91
C ASP A 132 -5.97 -5.25 -17.54
N LEU A 133 -5.32 -4.13 -17.23
CA LEU A 133 -4.69 -3.88 -15.92
C LEU A 133 -5.56 -2.92 -15.12
N TRP A 134 -5.92 -3.34 -13.90
CA TRP A 134 -6.80 -2.62 -13.00
C TRP A 134 -6.17 -2.46 -11.63
N ALA A 135 -6.20 -1.24 -11.08
CA ALA A 135 -5.72 -0.91 -9.75
C ALA A 135 -6.75 -0.02 -9.03
N PRO A 136 -7.45 -0.51 -8.01
CA PRO A 136 -8.47 0.27 -7.33
C PRO A 136 -7.86 1.30 -6.37
N ARG A 137 -8.60 2.37 -6.13
CA ARG A 137 -8.49 3.17 -4.92
C ARG A 137 -9.28 2.46 -3.81
N TYR A 138 -8.79 2.52 -2.60
CA TYR A 138 -9.49 1.94 -1.45
C TYR A 138 -9.15 2.71 -0.17
N ARG A 139 -10.03 2.69 0.81
CA ARG A 139 -9.82 3.31 2.12
C ARG A 139 -8.83 2.48 2.93
N GLN A 140 -7.58 2.51 2.51
CA GLN A 140 -6.51 1.70 3.08
C GLN A 140 -6.38 1.92 4.59
N ALA A 141 -6.02 0.88 5.32
CA ALA A 141 -5.65 0.99 6.71
C ALA A 141 -4.33 1.77 6.84
N ALA A 142 -4.22 2.60 7.86
CA ALA A 142 -2.99 3.31 8.18
C ALA A 142 -1.82 2.33 8.40
N PHE A 143 -0.61 2.76 8.11
CA PHE A 143 0.58 1.91 8.30
C PHE A 143 0.66 1.33 9.72
N GLY A 144 0.36 2.15 10.72
CA GLY A 144 0.36 1.75 12.12
C GLY A 144 -0.65 0.66 12.48
N ALA A 145 -1.69 0.44 11.67
CA ALA A 145 -2.65 -0.65 11.91
C ALA A 145 -2.01 -2.05 11.77
N PHE A 146 -0.86 -2.15 11.11
CA PHE A 146 -0.11 -3.41 10.98
C PHE A 146 0.98 -3.59 12.05
N LEU A 147 1.08 -2.64 12.98
CA LEU A 147 2.09 -2.63 14.05
C LEU A 147 1.49 -2.86 15.43
N THR A 148 0.19 -3.11 15.53
CA THR A 148 -0.51 -3.26 16.81
C THR A 148 -1.64 -4.27 16.71
N ASP A 149 -1.98 -4.89 17.84
CA ASP A 149 -3.13 -5.80 17.98
C ASP A 149 -4.40 -5.07 18.47
N ALA A 150 -4.42 -3.74 18.42
CA ALA A 150 -5.59 -2.96 18.85
C ALA A 150 -6.84 -3.32 18.03
N PRO A 151 -8.03 -3.41 18.65
CA PRO A 151 -9.28 -3.73 17.94
C PRO A 151 -9.60 -2.75 16.80
N GLU A 152 -9.13 -1.51 16.90
CA GLU A 152 -9.25 -0.47 15.90
C GLU A 152 -8.51 -0.84 14.61
N ALA A 153 -7.34 -1.45 14.73
CA ALA A 153 -6.53 -1.92 13.61
C ALA A 153 -7.28 -2.97 12.79
N ALA A 154 -7.87 -3.97 13.46
CA ALA A 154 -8.67 -5.00 12.80
C ALA A 154 -9.84 -4.40 12.03
N ARG A 155 -10.57 -3.45 12.64
CA ARG A 155 -11.68 -2.74 11.97
C ARG A 155 -11.22 -1.94 10.75
N ALA A 156 -10.07 -1.27 10.84
CA ALA A 156 -9.51 -0.52 9.73
C ALA A 156 -9.12 -1.44 8.57
N ILE A 157 -8.52 -2.58 8.86
CA ILE A 157 -8.14 -3.60 7.88
C ILE A 157 -9.39 -4.20 7.23
N ASP A 158 -10.47 -4.41 7.99
CA ASP A 158 -11.74 -4.93 7.45
C ASP A 158 -12.42 -3.95 6.50
N ILE A 159 -12.39 -2.64 6.80
CA ILE A 159 -12.90 -1.61 5.87
C ILE A 159 -12.10 -1.62 4.56
N ALA A 160 -10.78 -1.63 4.67
CA ALA A 160 -9.89 -1.66 3.51
C ALA A 160 -10.12 -2.91 2.65
N TYR A 161 -10.25 -4.08 3.29
CA TYR A 161 -10.55 -5.33 2.60
C TYR A 161 -11.91 -5.28 1.88
N GLY A 162 -12.95 -4.79 2.53
CA GLY A 162 -14.28 -4.67 1.92
C GLY A 162 -14.30 -3.76 0.70
N ASP A 163 -13.43 -2.76 0.64
CA ASP A 163 -13.26 -1.94 -0.56
C ASP A 163 -12.56 -2.70 -1.68
N VAL A 164 -11.48 -3.43 -1.36
CA VAL A 164 -10.75 -4.27 -2.32
C VAL A 164 -11.65 -5.38 -2.87
N GLU A 165 -12.46 -6.02 -2.03
CA GLU A 165 -13.41 -7.06 -2.43
C GLU A 165 -14.44 -6.53 -3.42
N ARG A 166 -15.07 -5.38 -3.14
CA ARG A 166 -16.02 -4.73 -4.06
C ARG A 166 -15.37 -4.29 -5.37
N ALA A 167 -14.14 -3.79 -5.30
CA ALA A 167 -13.38 -3.45 -6.50
C ALA A 167 -13.10 -4.69 -7.36
N PHE A 168 -12.75 -5.81 -6.72
CA PHE A 168 -12.54 -7.08 -7.42
C PHE A 168 -13.82 -7.59 -8.06
N ASP A 169 -14.98 -7.48 -7.39
CA ASP A 169 -16.27 -7.88 -7.96
C ASP A 169 -16.59 -7.07 -9.23
N GLN A 170 -16.34 -5.75 -9.21
CA GLN A 170 -16.51 -4.90 -10.39
C GLN A 170 -15.54 -5.28 -11.52
N PHE A 171 -14.27 -5.51 -11.18
CA PHE A 171 -13.26 -5.98 -12.13
C PHE A 171 -13.68 -7.30 -12.78
N ALA A 172 -14.01 -8.31 -11.97
CA ALA A 172 -14.40 -9.64 -12.46
C ALA A 172 -15.69 -9.63 -13.32
N ALA A 173 -16.62 -8.71 -13.00
CA ALA A 173 -17.83 -8.52 -13.81
C ALA A 173 -17.57 -7.82 -15.15
N THR A 174 -16.43 -7.18 -15.32
CA THR A 174 -16.13 -6.34 -16.49
C THR A 174 -15.21 -7.03 -17.51
N ILE A 175 -14.28 -7.86 -17.04
CA ILE A 175 -13.32 -8.57 -17.91
C ILE A 175 -13.97 -9.72 -18.69
N ASP A 176 -13.33 -10.18 -19.77
CA ASP A 176 -13.76 -11.40 -20.46
C ASP A 176 -13.58 -12.61 -19.49
N PRO A 177 -14.64 -13.37 -19.20
CA PRO A 177 -14.58 -14.50 -18.25
C PRO A 177 -13.66 -15.65 -18.73
N ARG A 178 -13.18 -15.59 -19.96
CA ARG A 178 -12.21 -16.56 -20.51
C ARG A 178 -10.75 -16.13 -20.28
N GLU A 179 -10.53 -14.88 -19.92
CA GLU A 179 -9.18 -14.40 -19.64
C GLU A 179 -8.68 -14.90 -18.30
N PRO A 180 -7.44 -15.42 -18.22
CA PRO A 180 -6.81 -15.72 -16.95
C PRO A 180 -6.63 -14.45 -16.11
N ILE A 181 -6.92 -14.55 -14.81
CA ILE A 181 -6.73 -13.45 -13.87
C ILE A 181 -5.37 -13.58 -13.18
N VAL A 182 -4.61 -12.52 -13.18
CA VAL A 182 -3.35 -12.39 -12.43
C VAL A 182 -3.59 -11.42 -11.27
N LEU A 183 -3.48 -11.90 -10.04
CA LEU A 183 -3.56 -11.10 -8.83
C LEU A 183 -2.16 -10.61 -8.45
N VAL A 184 -1.98 -9.32 -8.36
CA VAL A 184 -0.70 -8.69 -8.02
C VAL A 184 -0.89 -7.77 -6.82
N GLY A 185 -0.09 -7.94 -5.79
CA GLY A 185 -0.17 -7.10 -4.61
C GLY A 185 1.15 -7.01 -3.86
N HIS A 186 1.33 -5.90 -3.16
CA HIS A 186 2.50 -5.69 -2.29
C HIS A 186 2.04 -5.25 -0.91
N SER A 187 2.70 -5.75 0.16
CA SER A 187 2.41 -5.34 1.55
C SER A 187 0.92 -5.47 1.89
N GLN A 188 0.24 -4.40 2.29
CA GLN A 188 -1.21 -4.38 2.56
C GLN A 188 -2.03 -4.94 1.38
N GLY A 189 -1.66 -4.62 0.14
CA GLY A 189 -2.31 -5.16 -1.05
C GLY A 189 -2.21 -6.68 -1.13
N ALA A 190 -1.03 -7.25 -0.87
CA ALA A 190 -0.84 -8.70 -0.83
C ALA A 190 -1.62 -9.35 0.33
N PHE A 191 -1.72 -8.67 1.48
CA PHE A 191 -2.51 -9.13 2.62
C PHE A 191 -3.99 -9.25 2.25
N HIS A 192 -4.55 -8.26 1.57
CA HIS A 192 -5.95 -8.28 1.12
C HIS A 192 -6.19 -9.33 0.03
N LEU A 193 -5.29 -9.46 -0.94
CA LEU A 193 -5.40 -10.48 -1.98
C LEU A 193 -5.33 -11.91 -1.42
N LYS A 194 -4.48 -12.16 -0.42
CA LYS A 194 -4.45 -13.45 0.28
C LYS A 194 -5.81 -13.76 0.93
N ARG A 195 -6.45 -12.77 1.55
CA ARG A 195 -7.79 -12.92 2.12
C ARG A 195 -8.83 -13.17 1.03
N LEU A 196 -8.79 -12.40 -0.05
CA LEU A 196 -9.68 -12.54 -1.20
C LEU A 196 -9.65 -13.96 -1.79
N MET A 197 -8.45 -14.52 -2.01
CA MET A 197 -8.28 -15.88 -2.51
C MET A 197 -8.80 -16.98 -1.57
N ARG A 198 -8.90 -16.71 -0.28
CA ARG A 198 -9.47 -17.63 0.69
C ARG A 198 -10.98 -17.56 0.73
N ASP A 199 -11.54 -16.36 0.55
CA ASP A 199 -12.95 -16.06 0.74
C ASP A 199 -13.76 -16.26 -0.57
N ARG A 200 -13.06 -16.48 -1.72
CA ARG A 200 -13.60 -16.74 -3.07
C ARG A 200 -13.18 -18.10 -3.60
#